data_3f2a49cdc4170c6ce45c927ef02dc4fc
#
_entry.id   3f2a49cdc4170c6ce45c927ef02dc4fc
#
_cell.length_a   1.000
_cell.length_b   1.000
_cell.length_c   1.000
_cell.angle_alpha   90.00
_cell.angle_beta   90.00
_cell.angle_gamma   90.00
#
_symmetry.space_group_name_H-M   'P 1'
#
loop_
_entity.id
_entity.type
_entity.pdbx_description
1 polymer ?
#
loop_
_entity_poly.entity_id
_entity_poly.type
_entity_poly.pdbx_seq_one_letter_code
_entity_poly.pdbx_strand_id
1 'polypeptide(L)'
;HGESVWNLENRFTGWTDVELSATGEQEAGEAGRLLKKGGYDFDICYTSYLKRAIHTLNHVLEQMDREWLPVIKTWKLNERHYGMLQGLNKSETAEKYGEEQVRIWRRSFDVRPPELEPGDQRNPARQEQYRRVEAASLPLAESLKDTIARTIPYFEEEIRPHMEKGNRVLIAAHGNSLRALVMYFEKLTEEQIMQVNLPTGVP
;
A
#
# COMPACT_ATOMS: atom_id res chain seq x y z
N HIS A 1 -6.18 -3.14 0.42
CA HIS A 1 -6.18 -4.60 0.31
C HIS A 1 -6.96 -5.23 1.46
N GLY A 2 -7.22 -6.54 1.35
CA GLY A 2 -7.79 -7.31 2.43
C GLY A 2 -6.79 -7.54 3.56
N GLU A 3 -7.26 -8.13 4.68
CA GLU A 3 -6.39 -8.46 5.79
C GLU A 3 -5.25 -9.37 5.34
N SER A 4 -4.00 -9.01 5.69
CA SER A 4 -2.84 -9.86 5.45
C SER A 4 -2.54 -10.74 6.65
N VAL A 5 -1.71 -11.77 6.44
CA VAL A 5 -1.26 -12.66 7.53
C VAL A 5 -0.60 -11.84 8.64
N TRP A 6 0.20 -10.84 8.29
CA TRP A 6 0.87 -10.01 9.31
C TRP A 6 -0.03 -8.92 9.93
N ASN A 7 -1.12 -8.51 9.27
CA ASN A 7 -2.16 -7.74 9.95
C ASN A 7 -2.75 -8.57 11.09
N LEU A 8 -3.07 -9.84 10.80
CA LEU A 8 -3.61 -10.77 11.79
C LEU A 8 -2.64 -10.99 12.95
N GLU A 9 -1.34 -11.08 12.67
CA GLU A 9 -0.30 -11.29 13.69
C GLU A 9 0.17 -9.99 14.37
N ASN A 10 -0.40 -8.84 14.01
CA ASN A 10 -0.03 -7.53 14.55
C ASN A 10 1.46 -7.20 14.34
N ARG A 11 1.96 -7.47 13.14
CA ARG A 11 3.35 -7.19 12.77
C ARG A 11 3.45 -6.00 11.82
N PHE A 12 4.58 -5.26 11.92
CA PHE A 12 4.94 -4.29 10.91
C PHE A 12 5.23 -5.00 9.59
N THR A 13 4.52 -4.65 8.53
CA THR A 13 4.61 -5.34 7.24
C THR A 13 5.47 -4.59 6.22
N GLY A 14 5.12 -3.35 5.92
CA GLY A 14 5.84 -2.54 4.94
C GLY A 14 5.95 -3.23 3.58
N TRP A 15 7.18 -3.43 3.11
CA TRP A 15 7.47 -4.06 1.83
C TRP A 15 7.71 -5.57 1.92
N THR A 16 7.57 -6.17 3.09
CA THR A 16 7.61 -7.63 3.20
C THR A 16 6.40 -8.21 2.46
N ASP A 17 6.66 -9.14 1.56
CA ASP A 17 5.67 -9.62 0.60
C ASP A 17 4.83 -10.77 1.17
N VAL A 18 4.04 -10.46 2.21
CA VAL A 18 3.15 -11.42 2.86
C VAL A 18 1.83 -11.57 2.13
N GLU A 19 1.24 -12.75 2.29
CA GLU A 19 -0.03 -13.13 1.66
C GLU A 19 -1.23 -12.55 2.42
N LEU A 20 -2.40 -12.59 1.77
CA LEU A 20 -3.68 -12.37 2.44
C LEU A 20 -3.96 -13.50 3.41
N SER A 21 -4.62 -13.19 4.52
CA SER A 21 -5.23 -14.20 5.37
C SER A 21 -6.50 -14.74 4.70
N ALA A 22 -7.06 -15.85 5.22
CA ALA A 22 -8.34 -16.36 4.72
C ALA A 22 -9.46 -15.30 4.82
N THR A 23 -9.48 -14.54 5.91
CA THR A 23 -10.41 -13.41 6.08
C THR A 23 -10.17 -12.34 5.02
N GLY A 24 -8.91 -12.02 4.72
CA GLY A 24 -8.55 -11.03 3.70
C GLY A 24 -9.00 -11.43 2.30
N GLU A 25 -8.93 -12.71 1.96
CA GLU A 25 -9.46 -13.23 0.69
C GLU A 25 -10.98 -13.05 0.61
N GLN A 26 -11.69 -13.33 1.70
CA GLN A 26 -13.14 -13.13 1.78
C GLN A 26 -13.51 -11.65 1.67
N GLU A 27 -12.77 -10.78 2.33
CA GLU A 27 -12.95 -9.33 2.25
C GLU A 27 -12.78 -8.83 0.81
N ALA A 28 -11.74 -9.32 0.12
CA ALA A 28 -11.48 -8.94 -1.26
C ALA A 28 -12.61 -9.38 -2.21
N GLY A 29 -13.10 -10.60 -2.05
CA GLY A 29 -14.24 -11.09 -2.82
C GLY A 29 -15.50 -10.28 -2.55
N GLU A 30 -15.76 -9.95 -1.28
CA GLU A 30 -16.92 -9.13 -0.90
C GLU A 30 -16.81 -7.70 -1.48
N ALA A 31 -15.62 -7.11 -1.48
CA ALA A 31 -15.41 -5.81 -2.09
C ALA A 31 -15.79 -5.83 -3.59
N GLY A 32 -15.41 -6.88 -4.31
CA GLY A 32 -15.81 -7.06 -5.70
C GLY A 32 -17.32 -7.18 -5.89
N ARG A 33 -17.99 -7.94 -5.02
CA ARG A 33 -19.45 -8.08 -5.04
C ARG A 33 -20.15 -6.76 -4.76
N LEU A 34 -19.64 -5.98 -3.80
CA LEU A 34 -20.20 -4.66 -3.47
C LEU A 34 -20.06 -3.68 -4.63
N LEU A 35 -18.90 -3.65 -5.29
CA LEU A 35 -18.68 -2.80 -6.45
C LEU A 35 -19.61 -3.17 -7.60
N LYS A 36 -19.76 -4.46 -7.87
CA LYS A 36 -20.69 -4.95 -8.91
C LYS A 36 -22.12 -4.57 -8.60
N LYS A 37 -22.56 -4.82 -7.38
CA LYS A 37 -23.92 -4.49 -6.91
C LYS A 37 -24.20 -2.99 -6.99
N GLY A 38 -23.20 -2.17 -6.69
CA GLY A 38 -23.30 -0.71 -6.77
C GLY A 38 -23.29 -0.14 -8.19
N GLY A 39 -23.14 -0.98 -9.19
CA GLY A 39 -23.12 -0.55 -10.60
C GLY A 39 -21.78 0.05 -11.05
N TYR A 40 -20.73 -0.12 -10.25
CA TYR A 40 -19.39 0.35 -10.63
C TYR A 40 -18.81 -0.52 -11.75
N ASP A 41 -18.11 0.12 -12.67
CA ASP A 41 -17.35 -0.55 -13.72
C ASP A 41 -16.05 0.22 -13.98
N PHE A 42 -15.06 -0.45 -14.54
CA PHE A 42 -13.73 0.10 -14.71
C PHE A 42 -13.19 -0.21 -16.12
N ASP A 43 -12.21 0.59 -16.53
CA ASP A 43 -11.55 0.44 -17.84
C ASP A 43 -10.09 0.01 -17.67
N ILE A 44 -9.45 0.37 -16.56
CA ILE A 44 -8.07 0.05 -16.27
C ILE A 44 -7.84 -0.03 -14.75
N CYS A 45 -6.93 -0.91 -14.33
CA CYS A 45 -6.61 -1.14 -12.92
C CYS A 45 -5.13 -0.89 -12.65
N TYR A 46 -4.84 -0.42 -11.45
CA TYR A 46 -3.47 -0.25 -10.94
C TYR A 46 -3.33 -0.92 -9.59
N THR A 47 -2.19 -1.51 -9.34
CA THR A 47 -1.86 -2.11 -8.05
C THR A 47 -0.36 -2.04 -7.80
N SER A 48 0.09 -2.50 -6.62
CA SER A 48 1.48 -2.49 -6.24
C SER A 48 2.23 -3.75 -6.69
N TYR A 49 3.49 -3.88 -6.27
CA TYR A 49 4.28 -5.09 -6.46
C TYR A 49 4.09 -6.12 -5.35
N LEU A 50 3.27 -5.81 -4.34
CA LEU A 50 3.08 -6.68 -3.19
C LEU A 50 1.86 -7.58 -3.38
N LYS A 51 2.05 -8.89 -3.16
CA LYS A 51 1.03 -9.89 -3.50
C LYS A 51 -0.30 -9.70 -2.77
N ARG A 52 -0.31 -9.18 -1.55
CA ARG A 52 -1.57 -8.93 -0.83
C ARG A 52 -2.48 -7.92 -1.54
N ALA A 53 -1.90 -6.94 -2.23
CA ALA A 53 -2.67 -6.01 -3.06
C ALA A 53 -3.02 -6.62 -4.43
N ILE A 54 -2.05 -7.31 -5.05
CA ILE A 54 -2.27 -8.00 -6.33
C ILE A 54 -3.39 -9.01 -6.22
N HIS A 55 -3.36 -9.85 -5.18
CA HIS A 55 -4.38 -10.89 -4.97
C HIS A 55 -5.73 -10.28 -4.58
N THR A 56 -5.74 -9.18 -3.80
CA THR A 56 -6.98 -8.44 -3.56
C THR A 56 -7.63 -8.02 -4.86
N LEU A 57 -6.87 -7.41 -5.76
CA LEU A 57 -7.38 -6.99 -7.06
C LEU A 57 -7.88 -8.18 -7.89
N ASN A 58 -7.15 -9.30 -7.88
CA ASN A 58 -7.56 -10.50 -8.59
C ASN A 58 -8.93 -10.99 -8.11
N HIS A 59 -9.15 -11.05 -6.80
CA HIS A 59 -10.44 -11.45 -6.22
C HIS A 59 -11.56 -10.45 -6.56
N VAL A 60 -11.27 -9.16 -6.51
CA VAL A 60 -12.23 -8.12 -6.89
C VAL A 60 -12.68 -8.30 -8.33
N LEU A 61 -11.72 -8.43 -9.25
CA LEU A 61 -12.03 -8.57 -10.69
C LEU A 61 -12.75 -9.87 -11.00
N GLU A 62 -12.42 -10.96 -10.31
CA GLU A 62 -13.12 -12.23 -10.44
C GLU A 62 -14.60 -12.07 -10.08
N GLN A 63 -14.92 -11.45 -8.97
CA GLN A 63 -16.30 -11.24 -8.52
C GLN A 63 -17.07 -10.26 -9.40
N MET A 64 -16.37 -9.33 -10.04
CA MET A 64 -16.98 -8.38 -10.98
C MET A 64 -17.11 -8.94 -12.40
N ASP A 65 -16.53 -10.11 -12.67
CA ASP A 65 -16.42 -10.68 -14.01
C ASP A 65 -15.66 -9.72 -14.96
N ARG A 66 -14.56 -9.19 -14.48
CA ARG A 66 -13.74 -8.19 -15.19
C ARG A 66 -12.23 -8.55 -15.21
N GLU A 67 -11.91 -9.84 -15.11
CA GLU A 67 -10.52 -10.31 -15.09
C GLU A 67 -9.74 -9.96 -16.37
N TRP A 68 -10.45 -9.67 -17.45
CA TRP A 68 -9.87 -9.28 -18.74
C TRP A 68 -9.35 -7.84 -18.77
N LEU A 69 -9.65 -7.02 -17.75
CA LEU A 69 -9.21 -5.62 -17.72
C LEU A 69 -7.68 -5.51 -17.66
N PRO A 70 -7.09 -4.49 -18.30
CA PRO A 70 -5.66 -4.23 -18.14
C PRO A 70 -5.33 -3.91 -16.68
N VAL A 71 -4.25 -4.51 -16.20
CA VAL A 71 -3.73 -4.28 -14.84
C VAL A 71 -2.28 -3.83 -14.95
N ILE A 72 -1.98 -2.66 -14.41
CA ILE A 72 -0.63 -2.12 -14.35
C ILE A 72 -0.15 -2.21 -12.91
N LYS A 73 1.00 -2.86 -12.71
CA LYS A 73 1.66 -2.98 -11.41
C LYS A 73 2.80 -1.97 -11.32
N THR A 74 2.91 -1.34 -10.17
CA THR A 74 3.97 -0.36 -9.93
C THR A 74 4.40 -0.37 -8.47
N TRP A 75 5.72 -0.32 -8.24
CA TRP A 75 6.24 -0.20 -6.88
C TRP A 75 5.89 1.16 -6.24
N LYS A 76 5.56 2.16 -7.06
CA LYS A 76 5.14 3.48 -6.60
C LYS A 76 3.83 3.46 -5.79
N LEU A 77 3.07 2.36 -5.88
CA LEU A 77 1.87 2.14 -5.07
C LEU A 77 2.10 1.17 -3.91
N ASN A 78 3.34 0.73 -3.69
CA ASN A 78 3.67 -0.11 -2.53
C ASN A 78 3.29 0.58 -1.21
N GLU A 79 3.16 -0.22 -0.16
CA GLU A 79 3.02 0.30 1.19
C GLU A 79 4.25 1.13 1.58
N ARG A 80 4.12 1.97 2.59
CA ARG A 80 5.22 2.64 3.26
C ARG A 80 6.25 1.61 3.73
N HIS A 81 7.52 1.87 3.47
CA HIS A 81 8.61 0.99 3.89
C HIS A 81 8.95 1.23 5.36
N TYR A 82 8.75 0.22 6.19
CA TYR A 82 9.00 0.34 7.63
C TYR A 82 10.43 -0.01 8.06
N GLY A 83 11.37 -0.18 7.13
CA GLY A 83 12.78 -0.39 7.43
C GLY A 83 13.02 -1.58 8.36
N MET A 84 13.82 -1.37 9.39
CA MET A 84 14.18 -2.40 10.36
C MET A 84 13.00 -2.89 11.21
N LEU A 85 11.89 -2.16 11.25
CA LEU A 85 10.71 -2.59 12.01
C LEU A 85 9.95 -3.74 11.31
N GLN A 86 10.17 -3.95 10.02
CA GLN A 86 9.46 -4.99 9.26
C GLN A 86 9.64 -6.37 9.89
N GLY A 87 8.54 -7.06 10.15
CA GLY A 87 8.49 -8.37 10.78
C GLY A 87 8.37 -8.33 12.31
N LEU A 88 8.62 -7.19 12.94
CA LEU A 88 8.49 -7.08 14.38
C LEU A 88 7.02 -7.00 14.80
N ASN A 89 6.67 -7.65 15.91
CA ASN A 89 5.36 -7.51 16.52
C ASN A 89 5.23 -6.09 17.11
N LYS A 90 4.12 -5.42 16.86
CA LYS A 90 3.93 -4.03 17.28
C LYS A 90 3.91 -3.85 18.79
N SER A 91 3.26 -4.78 19.51
CA SER A 91 3.19 -4.73 20.97
C SER A 91 4.55 -5.00 21.63
N GLU A 92 5.28 -5.99 21.15
CA GLU A 92 6.62 -6.32 21.63
C GLU A 92 7.61 -5.18 21.34
N THR A 93 7.45 -4.52 20.19
CA THR A 93 8.27 -3.36 19.84
C THR A 93 8.00 -2.20 20.79
N ALA A 94 6.74 -1.97 21.16
CA ALA A 94 6.36 -0.94 22.13
C ALA A 94 6.92 -1.23 23.52
N GLU A 95 6.97 -2.49 23.93
CA GLU A 95 7.59 -2.90 25.20
C GLU A 95 9.10 -2.63 25.19
N LYS A 96 9.78 -2.89 24.07
CA LYS A 96 11.22 -2.74 23.94
C LYS A 96 11.67 -1.28 23.79
N TYR A 97 11.00 -0.49 22.97
CA TYR A 97 11.41 0.89 22.64
C TYR A 97 10.56 1.96 23.29
N GLY A 98 9.48 1.58 23.98
CA GLY A 98 8.51 2.48 24.57
C GLY A 98 7.38 2.82 23.61
N GLU A 99 6.18 3.00 24.15
CA GLU A 99 4.97 3.31 23.36
C GLU A 99 5.09 4.62 22.59
N GLU A 100 5.72 5.63 23.21
CA GLU A 100 5.87 6.94 22.57
C GLU A 100 6.78 6.88 21.35
N GLN A 101 7.90 6.16 21.41
CA GLN A 101 8.80 6.01 20.27
C GLN A 101 8.10 5.25 19.12
N VAL A 102 7.36 4.19 19.43
CA VAL A 102 6.62 3.42 18.41
C VAL A 102 5.51 4.28 17.82
N ARG A 103 4.83 5.08 18.64
CA ARG A 103 3.82 6.02 18.16
C ARG A 103 4.42 7.01 17.16
N ILE A 104 5.59 7.55 17.46
CA ILE A 104 6.31 8.46 16.55
C ILE A 104 6.62 7.77 15.24
N TRP A 105 7.17 6.56 15.27
CA TRP A 105 7.47 5.81 14.03
C TRP A 105 6.21 5.49 13.20
N ARG A 106 5.07 5.22 13.85
CA ARG A 106 3.83 4.84 13.18
C ARG A 106 2.97 6.03 12.73
N ARG A 107 2.99 7.10 13.49
CA ARG A 107 1.98 8.18 13.39
C ARG A 107 2.55 9.55 13.02
N SER A 108 3.86 9.74 13.01
CA SER A 108 4.42 11.01 12.55
C SER A 108 4.35 11.10 11.02
N PHE A 109 4.35 12.33 10.54
CA PHE A 109 4.31 12.60 9.10
C PHE A 109 5.67 12.39 8.43
N ASP A 110 6.75 12.84 9.06
CA ASP A 110 8.06 12.97 8.44
C ASP A 110 9.20 12.23 9.16
N VAL A 111 8.92 11.49 10.22
CA VAL A 111 9.94 10.69 10.92
C VAL A 111 10.00 9.29 10.33
N ARG A 112 11.19 8.91 9.86
CA ARG A 112 11.44 7.55 9.34
C ARG A 112 11.69 6.58 10.48
N PRO A 113 11.23 5.32 10.36
CA PRO A 113 11.74 4.26 11.23
C PRO A 113 13.22 3.99 10.94
N PRO A 114 13.92 3.20 11.79
CA PRO A 114 15.31 2.85 11.53
C PRO A 114 15.49 2.21 10.14
N GLU A 115 16.48 2.71 9.39
CA GLU A 115 16.75 2.24 8.03
C GLU A 115 17.39 0.85 8.03
N LEU A 116 17.09 0.07 7.00
CA LEU A 116 17.79 -1.17 6.72
C LEU A 116 19.26 -0.87 6.41
N GLU A 117 20.16 -1.77 6.83
CA GLU A 117 21.53 -1.74 6.35
C GLU A 117 21.55 -2.07 4.84
N PRO A 118 22.45 -1.45 4.06
CA PRO A 118 22.53 -1.73 2.62
C PRO A 118 22.69 -3.21 2.25
N GLY A 119 23.35 -3.99 3.11
CA GLY A 119 23.56 -5.42 2.93
C GLY A 119 22.42 -6.32 3.39
N ASP A 120 21.37 -5.75 3.96
CA ASP A 120 20.20 -6.52 4.42
C ASP A 120 19.48 -7.13 3.21
N GLN A 121 19.05 -8.39 3.33
CA GLN A 121 18.34 -9.07 2.25
C GLN A 121 16.98 -8.43 1.95
N ARG A 122 16.41 -7.70 2.89
CA ARG A 122 15.16 -6.96 2.70
C ARG A 122 15.35 -5.65 1.95
N ASN A 123 16.59 -5.22 1.70
CA ASN A 123 16.87 -4.06 0.86
C ASN A 123 16.29 -4.30 -0.54
N PRO A 124 15.35 -3.48 -1.01
CA PRO A 124 14.71 -3.67 -2.31
C PRO A 124 15.71 -3.72 -3.47
N ALA A 125 16.83 -3.02 -3.37
CA ALA A 125 17.87 -3.04 -4.39
C ALA A 125 18.51 -4.43 -4.57
N ARG A 126 18.34 -5.33 -3.59
CA ARG A 126 18.83 -6.70 -3.63
C ARG A 126 17.75 -7.72 -4.00
N GLN A 127 16.53 -7.27 -4.26
CA GLN A 127 15.38 -8.12 -4.55
C GLN A 127 15.08 -8.14 -6.04
N GLU A 128 14.79 -9.31 -6.57
CA GLU A 128 14.61 -9.56 -8.01
C GLU A 128 13.50 -8.72 -8.64
N GLN A 129 12.39 -8.51 -7.94
CA GLN A 129 11.25 -7.76 -8.46
C GLN A 129 11.56 -6.29 -8.72
N TYR A 130 12.63 -5.75 -8.12
CA TYR A 130 13.03 -4.34 -8.29
C TYR A 130 14.29 -4.18 -9.16
N ARG A 131 14.75 -5.23 -9.83
CA ARG A 131 16.00 -5.23 -10.60
C ARG A 131 16.09 -4.15 -11.68
N ARG A 132 14.95 -3.71 -12.18
CA ARG A 132 14.89 -2.68 -13.23
C ARG A 132 14.76 -1.26 -12.67
N VAL A 133 14.65 -1.13 -11.37
CA VAL A 133 14.57 0.15 -10.69
C VAL A 133 15.96 0.59 -10.27
N GLU A 134 16.28 1.86 -10.49
CA GLU A 134 17.55 2.41 -10.05
C GLU A 134 17.67 2.31 -8.53
N ALA A 135 18.78 1.73 -8.03
CA ALA A 135 18.95 1.46 -6.60
C ALA A 135 18.80 2.72 -5.74
N ALA A 136 19.27 3.87 -6.24
CA ALA A 136 19.15 5.14 -5.52
C ALA A 136 17.70 5.61 -5.32
N SER A 137 16.77 5.09 -6.12
CA SER A 137 15.36 5.44 -6.01
C SER A 137 14.60 4.56 -5.00
N LEU A 138 15.21 3.46 -4.58
CA LEU A 138 14.56 2.49 -3.67
C LEU A 138 14.85 2.83 -2.21
N PRO A 139 13.80 2.81 -1.35
CA PRO A 139 13.97 3.20 0.05
C PRO A 139 14.57 2.10 0.92
N LEU A 140 15.27 2.51 1.99
CA LEU A 140 15.68 1.65 3.09
C LEU A 140 14.73 1.80 4.30
N ALA A 141 13.97 2.88 4.34
CA ALA A 141 12.86 3.16 5.22
C ALA A 141 12.13 4.39 4.70
N GLU A 142 10.85 4.52 5.03
CA GLU A 142 10.05 5.68 4.60
C GLU A 142 9.24 6.25 5.74
N SER A 143 9.09 7.58 5.73
CA SER A 143 8.02 8.28 6.43
C SER A 143 6.78 8.32 5.53
N LEU A 144 5.64 8.79 6.06
CA LEU A 144 4.46 9.05 5.22
C LEU A 144 4.78 10.11 4.14
N LYS A 145 5.54 11.13 4.49
CA LYS A 145 6.00 12.15 3.55
C LYS A 145 6.76 11.56 2.37
N ASP A 146 7.66 10.60 2.64
CA ASP A 146 8.42 9.89 1.59
C ASP A 146 7.49 9.09 0.69
N THR A 147 6.51 8.40 1.26
CA THR A 147 5.51 7.63 0.52
C THR A 147 4.71 8.53 -0.42
N ILE A 148 4.25 9.68 0.09
CA ILE A 148 3.54 10.68 -0.71
C ILE A 148 4.42 11.18 -1.86
N ALA A 149 5.70 11.44 -1.59
CA ALA A 149 6.65 11.97 -2.57
C ALA A 149 6.86 11.05 -3.78
N ARG A 150 6.64 9.73 -3.65
CA ARG A 150 6.71 8.79 -4.77
C ARG A 150 5.36 8.44 -5.38
N THR A 151 4.30 8.47 -4.58
CA THR A 151 2.96 8.07 -5.03
C THR A 151 2.31 9.16 -5.89
N ILE A 152 2.36 10.40 -5.45
CA ILE A 152 1.66 11.50 -6.12
C ILE A 152 2.23 11.83 -7.51
N PRO A 153 3.56 11.95 -7.71
CA PRO A 153 4.09 12.15 -9.06
C PRO A 153 3.71 11.02 -10.02
N TYR A 154 3.71 9.77 -9.57
CA TYR A 154 3.26 8.65 -10.39
C TYR A 154 1.79 8.81 -10.77
N PHE A 155 0.94 9.16 -9.82
CA PHE A 155 -0.48 9.40 -10.10
C PHE A 155 -0.65 10.49 -11.17
N GLU A 156 0.04 11.61 -11.03
CA GLU A 156 -0.04 12.74 -11.95
C GLU A 156 0.42 12.39 -13.37
N GLU A 157 1.52 11.64 -13.48
CA GLU A 157 2.14 11.33 -14.76
C GLU A 157 1.50 10.14 -15.48
N GLU A 158 1.08 9.11 -14.75
CA GLU A 158 0.68 7.82 -15.32
C GLU A 158 -0.82 7.52 -15.18
N ILE A 159 -1.44 7.88 -14.05
CA ILE A 159 -2.84 7.51 -13.79
C ILE A 159 -3.80 8.61 -14.24
N ARG A 160 -3.54 9.84 -13.84
CA ARG A 160 -4.40 10.98 -14.16
C ARG A 160 -4.70 11.14 -15.65
N PRO A 161 -3.73 10.96 -16.59
CA PRO A 161 -4.02 11.05 -18.02
C PRO A 161 -5.10 10.08 -18.48
N HIS A 162 -5.19 8.87 -17.91
CA HIS A 162 -6.28 7.93 -18.22
C HIS A 162 -7.62 8.46 -17.75
N MET A 163 -7.67 9.06 -16.57
CA MET A 163 -8.90 9.66 -16.02
C MET A 163 -9.36 10.85 -16.87
N GLU A 164 -8.44 11.66 -17.34
CA GLU A 164 -8.73 12.82 -18.21
C GLU A 164 -9.29 12.41 -19.56
N LYS A 165 -8.95 11.20 -20.03
CA LYS A 165 -9.51 10.60 -21.26
C LYS A 165 -10.87 9.96 -21.03
N GLY A 166 -11.40 10.02 -19.81
CA GLY A 166 -12.69 9.43 -19.46
C GLY A 166 -12.63 7.97 -19.02
N ASN A 167 -11.44 7.40 -18.84
CA ASN A 167 -11.29 6.04 -18.33
C ASN A 167 -11.60 5.96 -16.83
N ARG A 168 -12.33 4.93 -16.45
CA ARG A 168 -12.64 4.64 -15.04
C ARG A 168 -11.52 3.79 -14.46
N VAL A 169 -10.92 4.24 -13.39
CA VAL A 169 -9.71 3.65 -12.81
C VAL A 169 -10.02 2.98 -11.48
N LEU A 170 -9.57 1.74 -11.31
CA LEU A 170 -9.59 1.02 -10.04
C LEU A 170 -8.16 0.89 -9.51
N ILE A 171 -7.95 1.28 -8.26
CA ILE A 171 -6.65 1.17 -7.60
C ILE A 171 -6.80 0.25 -6.38
N ALA A 172 -6.03 -0.84 -6.35
CA ALA A 172 -5.91 -1.71 -5.19
C ALA A 172 -4.49 -1.56 -4.63
N ALA A 173 -4.37 -0.98 -3.45
CA ALA A 173 -3.09 -0.65 -2.86
C ALA A 173 -3.11 -0.80 -1.33
N HIS A 174 -2.44 0.08 -0.62
CA HIS A 174 -2.14 -0.07 0.81
C HIS A 174 -2.56 1.16 1.59
N GLY A 175 -2.68 1.01 2.91
CA GLY A 175 -3.13 2.09 3.78
C GLY A 175 -2.40 3.41 3.54
N ASN A 176 -1.06 3.40 3.51
CA ASN A 176 -0.31 4.64 3.38
C ASN A 176 -0.25 5.18 1.94
N SER A 177 -0.16 4.33 0.92
CA SER A 177 -0.22 4.81 -0.47
C SER A 177 -1.61 5.35 -0.82
N LEU A 178 -2.68 4.73 -0.31
CA LEU A 178 -4.04 5.24 -0.48
C LEU A 178 -4.27 6.53 0.30
N ARG A 179 -3.71 6.64 1.51
CA ARG A 179 -3.76 7.90 2.28
C ARG A 179 -3.08 9.04 1.53
N ALA A 180 -1.98 8.77 0.82
CA ALA A 180 -1.34 9.76 -0.03
C ALA A 180 -2.31 10.29 -1.10
N LEU A 181 -3.06 9.40 -1.75
CA LEU A 181 -4.05 9.77 -2.76
C LEU A 181 -5.22 10.55 -2.14
N VAL A 182 -5.73 10.11 -0.98
CA VAL A 182 -6.81 10.81 -0.26
C VAL A 182 -6.37 12.22 0.11
N MET A 183 -5.16 12.36 0.65
CA MET A 183 -4.60 13.68 1.01
C MET A 183 -4.55 14.59 -0.21
N TYR A 184 -4.11 14.08 -1.34
CA TYR A 184 -4.02 14.81 -2.60
C TYR A 184 -5.40 15.25 -3.12
N PHE A 185 -6.35 14.30 -3.21
CA PHE A 185 -7.69 14.58 -3.74
C PHE A 185 -8.51 15.51 -2.86
N GLU A 186 -8.43 15.34 -1.56
CA GLU A 186 -9.22 16.10 -0.59
C GLU A 186 -8.48 17.34 -0.08
N LYS A 187 -7.24 17.57 -0.53
CA LYS A 187 -6.39 18.69 -0.14
C LYS A 187 -6.23 18.78 1.39
N LEU A 188 -5.95 17.63 2.01
CA LEU A 188 -5.78 17.54 3.45
C LEU A 188 -4.44 18.09 3.89
N THR A 189 -4.42 18.68 5.10
CA THR A 189 -3.18 19.08 5.77
C THR A 189 -2.47 17.85 6.34
N GLU A 190 -1.20 18.04 6.77
CA GLU A 190 -0.44 17.00 7.46
C GLU A 190 -1.17 16.50 8.72
N GLU A 191 -1.80 17.39 9.46
CA GLU A 191 -2.57 17.04 10.66
C GLU A 191 -3.82 16.23 10.31
N GLN A 192 -4.54 16.66 9.27
CA GLN A 192 -5.77 15.98 8.83
C GLN A 192 -5.51 14.56 8.34
N ILE A 193 -4.43 14.34 7.55
CA ILE A 193 -4.13 13.00 7.04
C ILE A 193 -3.79 12.02 8.17
N MET A 194 -3.23 12.51 9.27
CA MET A 194 -2.92 11.65 10.42
C MET A 194 -4.16 11.08 11.09
N GLN A 195 -5.34 11.67 10.86
CA GLN A 195 -6.62 11.20 11.39
C GLN A 195 -7.36 10.25 10.45
N VAL A 196 -6.93 10.14 9.20
CA VAL A 196 -7.58 9.26 8.22
C VAL A 196 -7.22 7.81 8.51
N ASN A 197 -8.24 6.99 8.69
CA ASN A 197 -8.10 5.54 8.87
C ASN A 197 -8.85 4.81 7.75
N LEU A 198 -8.14 3.95 7.04
CA LEU A 198 -8.69 3.17 5.93
C LEU A 198 -8.76 1.70 6.37
N PRO A 199 -9.97 1.17 6.60
CA PRO A 199 -10.12 -0.24 6.98
C PRO A 199 -9.77 -1.18 5.81
N THR A 200 -9.34 -2.40 6.14
CA THR A 200 -9.05 -3.42 5.13
C THR A 200 -10.31 -3.85 4.38
N GLY A 201 -10.17 -4.12 3.08
CA GLY A 201 -11.22 -4.74 2.28
C GLY A 201 -12.45 -3.88 1.98
N VAL A 202 -12.44 -2.61 2.29
CA VAL A 202 -13.55 -1.69 1.99
C VAL A 202 -13.24 -0.93 0.70
N PRO A 203 -14.07 -1.10 -0.36
CA PRO A 203 -13.85 -0.40 -1.63
C PRO A 203 -14.23 1.08 -1.58
#